data_f6f46718392a87563fd62e6af1a6131c
#
_entry.id   f6f46718392a87563fd62e6af1a6131c
#
_cell.length_a   1.000
_cell.length_b   1.000
_cell.length_c   1.000
_cell.angle_alpha   90.00
_cell.angle_beta   90.00
_cell.angle_gamma   90.00
#
_symmetry.space_group_name_H-M   'P 1'
#
loop_
_entity.id
_entity.type
_entity.pdbx_description
1 polymer ?
#
loop_
_entity_poly.entity_id
_entity_poly.type
_entity_poly.pdbx_seq_one_letter_code
_entity_poly.pdbx_strand_id
1 'polypeptide(L)'
;MSHRIKIGFLIALSLPSMASAETLREALWKAYTTNPTLTGARAAQRANDENVPLIRANGLPNVAVSGAYNETLHSSTVSIGSPDRFFTGRASVSVPLYLGGGVRNAVKGARARVEAGQANLRGTEADLFSAVVASYMDVIRDQAIVELNRTQVRVLGVNLDATRDRFE
;
A
#
# COMPACT_ATOMS: atom_id res chain seq x y z
N MET A 1 -8.54 -37.22 44.89
CA MET A 1 -7.35 -36.34 44.83
C MET A 1 -7.66 -35.17 43.94
N SER A 2 -7.88 -33.99 44.54
CA SER A 2 -8.38 -32.79 43.89
C SER A 2 -7.21 -31.86 43.55
N HIS A 3 -6.93 -31.64 42.26
CA HIS A 3 -5.95 -30.66 41.79
C HIS A 3 -6.64 -29.28 41.58
N ARG A 4 -6.42 -28.36 42.49
CA ARG A 4 -6.82 -26.95 42.38
C ARG A 4 -5.78 -26.23 41.51
N ILE A 5 -6.16 -25.89 40.29
CA ILE A 5 -5.37 -24.99 39.39
C ILE A 5 -5.59 -23.58 39.86
N LYS A 6 -4.56 -22.96 40.39
CA LYS A 6 -4.52 -21.52 40.71
C LYS A 6 -4.19 -20.74 39.43
N ILE A 7 -5.19 -20.12 38.84
CA ILE A 7 -5.02 -19.17 37.73
C ILE A 7 -4.54 -17.84 38.33
N GLY A 8 -3.25 -17.55 38.21
CA GLY A 8 -2.65 -16.25 38.52
C GLY A 8 -3.04 -15.24 37.45
N PHE A 9 -3.86 -14.26 37.83
CA PHE A 9 -4.24 -13.14 36.98
C PHE A 9 -3.07 -12.13 36.96
N LEU A 10 -2.30 -12.12 35.87
CA LEU A 10 -1.20 -11.19 35.66
C LEU A 10 -1.77 -9.86 35.13
N ILE A 11 -1.95 -8.87 36.01
CA ILE A 11 -2.32 -7.52 35.62
C ILE A 11 -1.09 -6.88 35.00
N ALA A 12 -1.05 -6.79 33.67
CA ALA A 12 -0.06 -6.00 32.94
C ALA A 12 -0.33 -4.51 33.19
N LEU A 13 0.50 -3.88 34.02
CA LEU A 13 0.49 -2.45 34.27
C LEU A 13 1.02 -1.76 33.02
N SER A 14 0.13 -1.27 32.15
CA SER A 14 0.50 -0.44 31.00
C SER A 14 0.92 0.93 31.52
N LEU A 15 2.24 1.16 31.61
CA LEU A 15 2.82 2.47 31.85
C LEU A 15 2.42 3.39 30.68
N PRO A 16 1.83 4.58 30.95
CA PRO A 16 1.64 5.55 29.90
C PRO A 16 3.03 5.96 29.40
N SER A 17 3.35 5.64 28.14
CA SER A 17 4.53 6.20 27.49
C SER A 17 4.35 7.72 27.49
N MET A 18 5.28 8.43 28.13
CA MET A 18 5.35 9.88 28.05
C MET A 18 5.43 10.23 26.57
N ALA A 19 4.35 10.84 26.04
CA ALA A 19 4.34 11.39 24.70
C ALA A 19 5.33 12.57 24.69
N SER A 20 6.57 12.28 24.38
CA SER A 20 7.53 13.32 24.00
C SER A 20 6.91 14.06 22.82
N ALA A 21 6.93 15.39 22.86
CA ALA A 21 6.50 16.19 21.72
C ALA A 21 7.33 15.75 20.50
N GLU A 22 6.70 15.01 19.59
CA GLU A 22 7.35 14.48 18.39
C GLU A 22 7.75 15.67 17.51
N THR A 23 9.00 15.75 17.12
CA THR A 23 9.48 16.84 16.27
C THR A 23 8.94 16.67 14.86
N LEU A 24 8.81 17.75 14.07
CA LEU A 24 8.42 17.69 12.68
C LEU A 24 9.29 16.71 11.88
N ARG A 25 10.59 16.65 12.19
CA ARG A 25 11.52 15.71 11.55
C ARG A 25 11.14 14.25 11.84
N GLU A 26 10.80 13.93 13.07
CA GLU A 26 10.37 12.58 13.48
C GLU A 26 9.05 12.21 12.82
N ALA A 27 8.08 13.14 12.79
CA ALA A 27 6.81 12.94 12.10
C ALA A 27 6.99 12.65 10.60
N LEU A 28 7.85 13.42 9.93
CA LEU A 28 8.20 13.19 8.51
C LEU A 28 8.89 11.85 8.30
N TRP A 29 9.85 11.49 9.15
CA TRP A 29 10.55 10.20 9.07
C TRP A 29 9.61 9.03 9.28
N LYS A 30 8.75 9.11 10.28
CA LYS A 30 7.73 8.10 10.57
C LYS A 30 6.75 7.95 9.40
N ALA A 31 6.23 9.05 8.86
CA ALA A 31 5.38 9.01 7.67
C ALA A 31 6.09 8.37 6.48
N TYR A 32 7.36 8.71 6.21
CA TYR A 32 8.13 8.16 5.12
C TYR A 32 8.35 6.64 5.23
N THR A 33 8.50 6.13 6.45
CA THR A 33 8.80 4.70 6.70
C THR A 33 7.55 3.85 6.87
N THR A 34 6.46 4.40 7.43
CA THR A 34 5.29 3.60 7.83
C THR A 34 4.02 3.89 7.04
N ASN A 35 4.00 4.95 6.21
CA ASN A 35 2.78 5.31 5.48
C ASN A 35 2.41 4.23 4.44
N PRO A 36 1.20 3.65 4.51
CA PRO A 36 0.78 2.57 3.62
C PRO A 36 0.62 3.05 2.17
N THR A 37 0.24 4.31 1.93
CA THR A 37 0.11 4.88 0.59
C THR A 37 1.46 4.91 -0.12
N LEU A 38 2.51 5.37 0.57
CA LEU A 38 3.86 5.40 0.01
C LEU A 38 4.43 3.98 -0.18
N THR A 39 4.17 3.08 0.77
CA THR A 39 4.57 1.67 0.64
C THR A 39 3.89 1.01 -0.56
N GLY A 40 2.60 1.28 -0.77
CA GLY A 40 1.84 0.83 -1.94
C GLY A 40 2.38 1.40 -3.25
N ALA A 41 2.68 2.71 -3.30
CA ALA A 41 3.27 3.36 -4.46
C ALA A 41 4.64 2.77 -4.83
N ARG A 42 5.49 2.49 -3.83
CA ARG A 42 6.78 1.81 -4.04
C ARG A 42 6.60 0.38 -4.56
N ALA A 43 5.61 -0.35 -4.09
CA ALA A 43 5.29 -1.69 -4.59
C ALA A 43 4.79 -1.64 -6.04
N ALA A 44 3.92 -0.69 -6.37
CA ALA A 44 3.44 -0.46 -7.72
C ALA A 44 4.58 -0.07 -8.68
N GLN A 45 5.53 0.76 -8.24
CA GLN A 45 6.70 1.08 -9.04
C GLN A 45 7.57 -0.14 -9.31
N ARG A 46 7.84 -1.00 -8.32
CA ARG A 46 8.56 -2.27 -8.54
C ARG A 46 7.85 -3.15 -9.56
N ALA A 47 6.52 -3.26 -9.49
CA ALA A 47 5.73 -4.00 -10.48
C ALA A 47 5.86 -3.37 -11.89
N ASN A 48 5.92 -2.05 -11.98
CA ASN A 48 6.15 -1.34 -13.24
C ASN A 48 7.56 -1.60 -13.80
N ASP A 49 8.58 -1.68 -12.95
CA ASP A 49 9.97 -1.97 -13.35
C ASP A 49 10.07 -3.35 -14.03
N GLU A 50 9.28 -4.35 -13.56
CA GLU A 50 9.24 -5.70 -14.14
C GLU A 50 8.60 -5.77 -15.53
N ASN A 51 7.93 -4.72 -16.00
CA ASN A 51 7.42 -4.68 -17.38
C ASN A 51 8.55 -4.65 -18.42
N VAL A 52 9.72 -4.14 -18.07
CA VAL A 52 10.88 -4.12 -19.00
C VAL A 52 11.37 -5.53 -19.33
N PRO A 53 11.67 -6.41 -18.35
CA PRO A 53 12.05 -7.79 -18.64
C PRO A 53 10.92 -8.59 -19.31
N LEU A 54 9.64 -8.37 -18.92
CA LEU A 54 8.49 -9.01 -19.58
C LEU A 54 8.41 -8.69 -21.07
N ILE A 55 8.55 -7.41 -21.44
CA ILE A 55 8.52 -7.00 -22.85
C ILE A 55 9.75 -7.53 -23.59
N ARG A 56 10.92 -7.58 -22.93
CA ARG A 56 12.12 -8.17 -23.52
C ARG A 56 11.95 -9.66 -23.81
N ALA A 57 11.21 -10.37 -22.96
CA ALA A 57 10.94 -11.81 -23.11
C ALA A 57 10.18 -12.13 -24.41
N ASN A 58 9.44 -11.19 -25.00
CA ASN A 58 8.77 -11.37 -26.29
C ASN A 58 9.76 -11.59 -27.47
N GLY A 59 11.04 -11.30 -27.29
CA GLY A 59 12.10 -11.57 -28.25
C GLY A 59 12.88 -12.86 -27.96
N LEU A 60 12.52 -13.60 -26.90
CA LEU A 60 13.20 -14.83 -26.50
C LEU A 60 12.43 -16.07 -26.96
N PRO A 61 13.09 -17.25 -27.01
CA PRO A 61 12.42 -18.52 -27.22
C PRO A 61 11.33 -18.74 -26.17
N ASN A 62 10.16 -19.16 -26.63
CA ASN A 62 9.04 -19.54 -25.78
C ASN A 62 8.79 -21.03 -25.85
N VAL A 63 8.65 -21.68 -24.69
CA VAL A 63 8.29 -23.08 -24.57
C VAL A 63 6.92 -23.16 -23.88
N ALA A 64 5.99 -23.82 -24.54
CA ALA A 64 4.65 -24.02 -23.99
C ALA A 64 4.33 -25.54 -23.97
N VAL A 65 3.79 -26.01 -22.84
CA VAL A 65 3.27 -27.35 -22.69
C VAL A 65 1.83 -27.24 -22.23
N SER A 66 0.94 -27.93 -22.92
CA SER A 66 -0.48 -27.99 -22.57
C SER A 66 -0.98 -29.42 -22.58
N GLY A 67 -1.88 -29.75 -21.64
CA GLY A 67 -2.58 -31.01 -21.57
C GLY A 67 -4.08 -30.74 -21.41
N ALA A 68 -4.90 -31.47 -22.13
CA ALA A 68 -6.35 -31.41 -22.00
C ALA A 68 -6.92 -32.83 -21.89
N TYR A 69 -7.80 -33.03 -20.92
CA TYR A 69 -8.65 -34.22 -20.84
C TYR A 69 -10.03 -33.84 -21.31
N ASN A 70 -10.52 -34.59 -22.29
CA ASN A 70 -11.84 -34.37 -22.86
C ASN A 70 -12.71 -35.61 -22.62
N GLU A 71 -13.92 -35.39 -22.10
CA GLU A 71 -14.94 -36.41 -21.91
C GLU A 71 -16.24 -35.93 -22.57
N THR A 72 -16.77 -36.74 -23.49
CA THR A 72 -18.03 -36.44 -24.18
C THR A 72 -19.18 -37.01 -23.35
N LEU A 73 -19.91 -36.13 -22.67
CA LEU A 73 -21.03 -36.51 -21.80
C LEU A 73 -22.30 -36.87 -22.59
N HIS A 74 -22.51 -36.27 -23.77
CA HIS A 74 -23.62 -36.53 -24.64
C HIS A 74 -23.24 -36.20 -26.08
N SER A 75 -23.50 -37.13 -26.99
CA SER A 75 -23.36 -36.90 -28.45
C SER A 75 -24.68 -37.18 -29.12
N SER A 76 -25.19 -36.22 -29.89
CA SER A 76 -26.41 -36.38 -30.69
C SER A 76 -26.17 -37.11 -31.99
N THR A 77 -24.91 -37.36 -32.34
CA THR A 77 -24.53 -38.06 -33.58
C THR A 77 -23.57 -39.21 -33.22
N VAL A 78 -23.92 -40.41 -33.63
CA VAL A 78 -23.04 -41.58 -33.48
C VAL A 78 -21.89 -41.45 -34.46
N SER A 79 -20.73 -40.94 -33.96
CA SER A 79 -19.50 -40.86 -34.73
C SER A 79 -18.77 -42.17 -34.55
N ILE A 80 -18.79 -43.01 -35.57
CA ILE A 80 -18.07 -44.31 -35.56
C ILE A 80 -16.57 -44.02 -35.51
N GLY A 81 -15.91 -44.32 -34.39
CA GLY A 81 -14.46 -44.24 -34.27
C GLY A 81 -13.88 -43.09 -33.42
N SER A 82 -14.69 -42.20 -32.85
CA SER A 82 -14.21 -41.19 -31.90
C SER A 82 -14.34 -41.73 -30.47
N PRO A 83 -13.27 -41.79 -29.71
CA PRO A 83 -13.33 -42.23 -28.29
C PRO A 83 -14.10 -41.17 -27.45
N ASP A 84 -15.00 -41.65 -26.58
CA ASP A 84 -15.76 -40.80 -25.65
C ASP A 84 -14.87 -40.02 -24.66
N ARG A 85 -13.65 -40.54 -24.47
CA ARG A 85 -12.65 -39.98 -23.55
C ARG A 85 -11.29 -39.98 -24.23
N PHE A 86 -10.62 -38.83 -24.25
CA PHE A 86 -9.27 -38.76 -24.76
C PHE A 86 -8.44 -37.69 -24.02
N PHE A 87 -7.17 -37.98 -23.92
CA PHE A 87 -6.18 -37.04 -23.43
C PHE A 87 -5.37 -36.49 -24.59
N THR A 88 -5.20 -35.17 -24.62
CA THR A 88 -4.36 -34.50 -25.60
C THR A 88 -3.21 -33.80 -24.92
N GLY A 89 -1.99 -34.14 -25.30
CA GLY A 89 -0.78 -33.45 -24.85
C GLY A 89 -0.13 -32.71 -26.03
N ARG A 90 0.28 -31.47 -25.81
CA ARG A 90 1.03 -30.67 -26.80
C ARG A 90 2.21 -30.00 -26.16
N ALA A 91 3.38 -30.14 -26.76
CA ALA A 91 4.57 -29.35 -26.45
C ALA A 91 4.94 -28.52 -27.69
N SER A 92 5.23 -27.24 -27.52
CA SER A 92 5.63 -26.36 -28.61
C SER A 92 6.79 -25.47 -28.18
N VAL A 93 7.71 -25.24 -29.10
CA VAL A 93 8.81 -24.28 -28.96
C VAL A 93 8.67 -23.27 -30.08
N SER A 94 8.63 -21.99 -29.73
CA SER A 94 8.53 -20.89 -30.68
C SER A 94 9.69 -19.92 -30.50
N VAL A 95 10.39 -19.61 -31.57
CA VAL A 95 11.55 -18.70 -31.57
C VAL A 95 11.28 -17.59 -32.59
N PRO A 96 11.06 -16.32 -32.16
CA PRO A 96 10.93 -15.22 -33.09
C PRO A 96 12.31 -14.88 -33.72
N LEU A 97 12.43 -15.08 -35.01
CA LEU A 97 13.69 -14.82 -35.72
C LEU A 97 13.88 -13.34 -36.08
N TYR A 98 12.78 -12.67 -36.46
CA TYR A 98 12.78 -11.26 -36.81
C TYR A 98 11.43 -10.60 -36.56
N LEU A 99 11.45 -9.49 -35.83
CA LEU A 99 10.24 -8.73 -35.43
C LEU A 99 10.33 -7.25 -35.89
N GLY A 100 11.09 -6.94 -36.93
CA GLY A 100 11.19 -5.60 -37.50
C GLY A 100 11.58 -4.50 -36.51
N GLY A 101 12.34 -4.83 -35.46
CA GLY A 101 12.69 -3.88 -34.39
C GLY A 101 11.56 -3.62 -33.36
N GLY A 102 10.42 -4.30 -33.46
CA GLY A 102 9.26 -4.12 -32.57
C GLY A 102 9.61 -4.30 -31.10
N VAL A 103 10.30 -5.39 -30.73
CA VAL A 103 10.73 -5.64 -29.34
C VAL A 103 11.67 -4.54 -28.82
N ARG A 104 12.62 -4.09 -29.64
CA ARG A 104 13.55 -3.01 -29.26
C ARG A 104 12.81 -1.72 -28.93
N ASN A 105 11.86 -1.33 -29.78
CA ASN A 105 11.05 -0.13 -29.58
C ASN A 105 10.09 -0.28 -28.41
N ALA A 106 9.49 -1.45 -28.22
CA ALA A 106 8.64 -1.75 -27.07
C ALA A 106 9.42 -1.67 -25.75
N VAL A 107 10.66 -2.21 -25.69
CA VAL A 107 11.54 -2.08 -24.52
C VAL A 107 11.91 -0.62 -24.26
N LYS A 108 12.16 0.18 -25.31
CA LYS A 108 12.41 1.62 -25.18
C LYS A 108 11.20 2.34 -24.53
N GLY A 109 10.00 2.03 -25.04
CA GLY A 109 8.76 2.55 -24.48
C GLY A 109 8.50 2.12 -23.03
N ALA A 110 8.82 0.86 -22.69
CA ALA A 110 8.72 0.36 -21.32
C ALA A 110 9.67 1.10 -20.36
N ARG A 111 10.91 1.34 -20.77
CA ARG A 111 11.86 2.12 -19.96
C ARG A 111 11.38 3.54 -19.70
N ALA A 112 10.86 4.21 -20.73
CA ALA A 112 10.28 5.55 -20.55
C ALA A 112 9.10 5.56 -19.56
N ARG A 113 8.26 4.50 -19.55
CA ARG A 113 7.20 4.34 -18.56
C ARG A 113 7.73 4.12 -17.15
N VAL A 114 8.81 3.37 -16.99
CA VAL A 114 9.50 3.19 -15.69
C VAL A 114 10.02 4.54 -15.18
N GLU A 115 10.67 5.33 -16.03
CA GLU A 115 11.14 6.68 -15.66
C GLU A 115 9.98 7.61 -15.26
N ALA A 116 8.88 7.57 -16.01
CA ALA A 116 7.66 8.31 -15.67
C ALA A 116 7.06 7.84 -14.32
N GLY A 117 7.05 6.53 -14.07
CA GLY A 117 6.62 5.97 -12.80
C GLY A 117 7.48 6.43 -11.62
N GLN A 118 8.80 6.49 -11.79
CA GLN A 118 9.73 7.01 -10.77
C GLN A 118 9.48 8.52 -10.49
N ALA A 119 9.14 9.29 -11.52
CA ALA A 119 8.76 10.70 -11.33
C ALA A 119 7.44 10.81 -10.56
N ASN A 120 6.46 9.98 -10.87
CA ASN A 120 5.19 9.93 -10.13
C ASN A 120 5.39 9.52 -8.67
N LEU A 121 6.28 8.56 -8.39
CA LEU A 121 6.60 8.16 -7.01
C LEU A 121 7.18 9.35 -6.21
N ARG A 122 8.09 10.11 -6.82
CA ARG A 122 8.61 11.35 -6.19
C ARG A 122 7.52 12.39 -5.93
N GLY A 123 6.53 12.50 -6.85
CA GLY A 123 5.34 13.32 -6.63
C GLY A 123 4.56 12.87 -5.40
N THR A 124 4.27 11.58 -5.29
CA THR A 124 3.58 10.99 -4.12
C THR A 124 4.35 11.23 -2.82
N GLU A 125 5.68 11.16 -2.83
CA GLU A 125 6.52 11.48 -1.67
C GLU A 125 6.39 12.96 -1.27
N ALA A 126 6.41 13.87 -2.24
CA ALA A 126 6.26 15.31 -1.99
C ALA A 126 4.86 15.65 -1.44
N ASP A 127 3.81 15.05 -1.99
CA ASP A 127 2.43 15.21 -1.51
C ASP A 127 2.29 14.72 -0.06
N LEU A 128 2.87 13.57 0.25
CA LEU A 128 2.87 13.03 1.62
C LEU A 128 3.56 14.00 2.59
N PHE A 129 4.74 14.50 2.25
CA PHE A 129 5.46 15.44 3.10
C PHE A 129 4.67 16.74 3.30
N SER A 130 4.05 17.26 2.25
CA SER A 130 3.20 18.45 2.34
C SER A 130 2.01 18.23 3.28
N ALA A 131 1.35 17.08 3.19
CA ALA A 131 0.24 16.72 4.07
C ALA A 131 0.67 16.58 5.54
N VAL A 132 1.83 15.97 5.79
CA VAL A 132 2.38 15.85 7.16
C VAL A 132 2.71 17.22 7.75
N VAL A 133 3.35 18.11 6.96
CA VAL A 133 3.66 19.47 7.41
C VAL A 133 2.37 20.24 7.73
N ALA A 134 1.37 20.18 6.86
CA ALA A 134 0.08 20.84 7.09
C ALA A 134 -0.57 20.36 8.38
N SER A 135 -0.68 19.04 8.56
CA SER A 135 -1.29 18.45 9.77
C SER A 135 -0.50 18.80 11.04
N TYR A 136 0.83 18.84 10.96
CA TYR A 136 1.69 19.24 12.10
C TYR A 136 1.47 20.70 12.49
N MET A 137 1.37 21.61 11.51
CA MET A 137 1.09 23.01 11.75
C MET A 137 -0.33 23.26 12.27
N ASP A 138 -1.30 22.47 11.82
CA ASP A 138 -2.66 22.51 12.36
C ASP A 138 -2.69 22.15 13.84
N VAL A 139 -1.96 21.13 14.27
CA VAL A 139 -1.85 20.76 15.70
C VAL A 139 -1.23 21.91 16.53
N ILE A 140 -0.16 22.53 16.03
CA ILE A 140 0.46 23.67 16.73
C ILE A 140 -0.51 24.84 16.85
N ARG A 141 -1.22 25.18 15.79
CA ARG A 141 -2.25 26.23 15.78
C ARG A 141 -3.34 25.92 16.81
N ASP A 142 -3.87 24.71 16.79
CA ASP A 142 -4.98 24.32 17.65
C ASP A 142 -4.57 24.28 19.14
N GLN A 143 -3.34 23.89 19.44
CA GLN A 143 -2.77 24.01 20.78
C GLN A 143 -2.73 25.48 21.26
N ALA A 144 -2.28 26.39 20.41
CA ALA A 144 -2.26 27.82 20.71
C ALA A 144 -3.68 28.38 20.96
N ILE A 145 -4.65 27.96 20.15
CA ILE A 145 -6.06 28.34 20.32
C ILE A 145 -6.63 27.82 21.66
N VAL A 146 -6.31 26.58 22.02
CA VAL A 146 -6.75 26.01 23.30
C VAL A 146 -6.17 26.80 24.48
N GLU A 147 -4.90 27.16 24.44
CA GLU A 147 -4.25 27.93 25.51
C GLU A 147 -4.82 29.34 25.62
N LEU A 148 -5.09 29.99 24.48
CA LEU A 148 -5.76 31.28 24.45
C LEU A 148 -7.16 31.21 25.10
N ASN A 149 -7.97 30.21 24.72
CA ASN A 149 -9.31 30.05 25.27
C ASN A 149 -9.29 29.75 26.79
N ARG A 150 -8.35 28.93 27.27
CA ARG A 150 -8.15 28.68 28.71
C ARG A 150 -7.83 29.97 29.46
N THR A 151 -6.98 30.81 28.88
CA THR A 151 -6.63 32.10 29.47
C THR A 151 -7.86 33.03 29.51
N GLN A 152 -8.65 33.06 28.46
CA GLN A 152 -9.89 33.88 28.40
C GLN A 152 -10.92 33.42 29.41
N VAL A 153 -11.15 32.11 29.58
CA VAL A 153 -12.03 31.57 30.62
C VAL A 153 -11.58 31.99 32.01
N ARG A 154 -10.27 31.91 32.29
CA ARG A 154 -9.71 32.35 33.57
C ARG A 154 -9.96 33.83 33.85
N VAL A 155 -9.72 34.69 32.86
CA VAL A 155 -9.96 36.16 32.99
C VAL A 155 -11.43 36.45 33.22
N LEU A 156 -12.34 35.78 32.50
CA LEU A 156 -13.78 35.93 32.70
C LEU A 156 -14.21 35.43 34.07
N GLY A 157 -13.61 34.36 34.60
CA GLY A 157 -13.84 33.89 35.96
C GLY A 157 -13.48 34.93 37.02
N VAL A 158 -12.27 35.51 36.92
CA VAL A 158 -11.84 36.59 37.82
C VAL A 158 -12.77 37.79 37.76
N ASN A 159 -13.22 38.20 36.58
CA ASN A 159 -14.17 39.31 36.43
C ASN A 159 -15.53 38.99 37.03
N LEU A 160 -15.98 37.75 36.89
CA LEU A 160 -17.24 37.30 37.49
C LEU A 160 -17.18 37.33 39.01
N ASP A 161 -16.09 36.83 39.60
CA ASP A 161 -15.91 36.83 41.07
C ASP A 161 -15.83 38.27 41.60
N ALA A 162 -15.04 39.14 40.97
CA ALA A 162 -14.94 40.56 41.33
C ALA A 162 -16.32 41.31 41.19
N THR A 163 -17.18 40.86 40.28
CA THR A 163 -18.50 41.44 40.14
C THR A 163 -19.43 40.95 41.24
N ARG A 164 -19.37 39.67 41.59
CA ARG A 164 -20.16 39.12 42.74
C ARG A 164 -19.82 39.81 44.06
N ASP A 165 -18.49 40.00 44.34
CA ASP A 165 -18.03 40.66 45.57
C ASP A 165 -18.51 42.13 45.69
N ARG A 166 -18.95 42.75 44.57
CA ARG A 166 -19.53 44.13 44.62
C ARG A 166 -20.99 44.15 44.91
N PHE A 167 -21.70 43.05 44.79
CA PHE A 167 -23.14 42.95 44.99
C PHE A 167 -23.52 42.21 46.28
N GLU A 168 -22.55 41.65 47.00
CA GLU A 168 -22.67 41.20 48.39
C GLU A 168 -22.31 42.33 49.38
#